data_f5667b7a983ff8ab9297fcde81afbc46
#
_entry.id   f5667b7a983ff8ab9297fcde81afbc46
#
_cell.length_a   1.000
_cell.length_b   1.000
_cell.length_c   1.000
_cell.angle_alpha   90.00
_cell.angle_beta   90.00
_cell.angle_gamma   90.00
#
_symmetry.space_group_name_H-M   'P 1'
#
loop_
_entity.id
_entity.type
_entity.pdbx_description
1 polymer ?
#
loop_
_entity_poly.entity_id
_entity_poly.type
_entity_poly.pdbx_seq_one_letter_code
_entity_poly.pdbx_strand_id
1 'polypeptide(L)'
;TLPPPSLWRMYFPTATVEGEDPSPASADEEAHPGRLILYARLRSWVRSSGAFALLSAQDVLASHGAVSVAFAALQRGEGAPFRRSEHLGCGDLACAEILDALALAVHDHLLERCPPPPEPENLRSRLRAKRLRIRAQGLAPPTSIRSLKADKIGALVCVRGSVIRVSPLRPLVTAM
;
A
#
# COMPACT_ATOMS: atom_id res chain seq x y z
N THR A 1 8.81 16.24 -0.27
CA THR A 1 9.66 15.63 0.77
C THR A 1 9.53 14.13 0.64
N LEU A 2 10.65 13.42 0.57
CA LEU A 2 10.71 11.96 0.51
C LEU A 2 10.34 11.36 1.88
N PRO A 3 9.79 10.15 1.95
CA PRO A 3 9.52 9.48 3.20
C PRO A 3 10.84 9.08 3.89
N PRO A 4 10.82 8.87 5.22
CA PRO A 4 12.00 8.37 5.92
C PRO A 4 12.49 7.05 5.31
N PRO A 5 13.81 6.84 5.17
CA PRO A 5 14.38 5.64 4.57
C PRO A 5 13.88 4.32 5.19
N SER A 6 13.71 4.30 6.52
CA SER A 6 13.17 3.13 7.23
C SER A 6 11.74 2.81 6.84
N LEU A 7 10.93 3.83 6.55
CA LEU A 7 9.55 3.66 6.12
C LEU A 7 9.50 3.17 4.68
N TRP A 8 10.36 3.68 3.80
CA TRP A 8 10.45 3.22 2.42
C TRP A 8 10.80 1.73 2.33
N ARG A 9 11.86 1.30 3.04
CA ARG A 9 12.28 -0.11 3.07
C ARG A 9 11.20 -1.08 3.57
N MET A 10 10.29 -0.62 4.40
CA MET A 10 9.17 -1.44 4.89
C MET A 10 8.20 -1.83 3.78
N TYR A 11 8.01 -0.97 2.79
CA TYR A 11 7.08 -1.18 1.67
C TYR A 11 7.78 -1.71 0.42
N PHE A 12 9.00 -1.28 0.20
CA PHE A 12 9.84 -1.67 -0.94
C PHE A 12 11.17 -2.23 -0.43
N PRO A 13 11.17 -3.48 0.05
CA PRO A 13 12.42 -4.12 0.45
C PRO A 13 13.30 -4.31 -0.79
N THR A 14 14.42 -3.60 -0.83
CA THR A 14 15.48 -3.86 -1.80
C THR A 14 16.23 -5.12 -1.39
N ALA A 15 16.55 -5.99 -2.35
CA ALA A 15 17.51 -7.05 -2.11
C ALA A 15 18.87 -6.37 -1.88
N THR A 16 19.26 -6.21 -0.62
CA THR A 16 20.58 -5.69 -0.26
C THR A 16 21.64 -6.68 -0.67
N VAL A 17 22.51 -6.29 -1.59
CA VAL A 17 23.83 -6.89 -1.70
C VAL A 17 24.58 -6.46 -0.44
N GLU A 18 25.06 -7.43 0.35
CA GLU A 18 25.79 -7.18 1.58
C GLU A 18 26.98 -6.25 1.32
N GLY A 19 27.02 -5.09 1.96
CA GLY A 19 28.23 -4.29 2.06
C GLY A 19 28.15 -2.81 1.74
N GLU A 20 27.09 -2.28 1.16
CA GLU A 20 26.94 -0.85 0.93
C GLU A 20 25.66 -0.31 1.56
N ASP A 21 25.82 0.83 2.26
CA ASP A 21 24.69 1.65 2.74
C ASP A 21 24.33 2.72 1.68
N PRO A 22 23.70 2.34 0.54
CA PRO A 22 23.17 3.33 -0.38
C PRO A 22 21.97 3.97 0.30
N SER A 23 21.82 5.26 0.14
CA SER A 23 20.54 5.91 0.47
C SER A 23 19.44 5.13 -0.25
N PRO A 24 18.46 4.53 0.46
CA PRO A 24 17.50 3.62 -0.14
C PRO A 24 16.68 4.26 -1.26
N ALA A 25 16.57 5.57 -1.27
CA ALA A 25 15.92 6.32 -2.33
C ALA A 25 16.73 6.31 -3.64
N SER A 26 18.07 6.34 -3.59
CA SER A 26 18.91 6.36 -4.80
C SER A 26 18.97 5.00 -5.49
N ALA A 27 19.05 3.92 -4.71
CA ALA A 27 19.07 2.57 -5.29
C ALA A 27 17.73 2.18 -5.96
N ASP A 28 16.59 2.59 -5.34
CA ASP A 28 15.26 2.37 -5.94
C ASP A 28 14.96 3.33 -7.10
N GLU A 29 15.56 4.52 -7.11
CA GLU A 29 15.42 5.48 -8.20
C GLU A 29 16.10 4.97 -9.48
N GLU A 30 17.25 4.30 -9.35
CA GLU A 30 17.94 3.66 -10.47
C GLU A 30 17.23 2.37 -10.94
N ALA A 31 16.72 1.56 -10.00
CA ALA A 31 16.07 0.29 -10.32
C ALA A 31 14.61 0.46 -10.77
N HIS A 32 13.87 1.39 -10.16
CA HIS A 32 12.44 1.60 -10.41
C HIS A 32 12.03 3.08 -10.30
N PRO A 33 12.41 3.93 -11.25
CA PRO A 33 12.16 5.39 -11.19
C PRO A 33 10.66 5.74 -11.09
N GLY A 34 9.79 4.86 -11.58
CA GLY A 34 8.35 5.04 -11.49
C GLY A 34 7.77 5.01 -10.07
N ARG A 35 8.43 4.37 -9.10
CA ARG A 35 7.94 4.25 -7.72
C ARG A 35 7.93 5.58 -6.97
N LEU A 36 8.97 6.38 -7.12
CA LEU A 36 9.06 7.69 -6.48
C LEU A 36 8.03 8.67 -7.05
N ILE A 37 7.86 8.67 -8.37
CA ILE A 37 6.86 9.49 -9.05
C ILE A 37 5.46 9.07 -8.60
N LEU A 38 5.19 7.76 -8.53
CA LEU A 38 3.93 7.21 -8.05
C LEU A 38 3.67 7.63 -6.60
N TYR A 39 4.66 7.48 -5.71
CA TYR A 39 4.55 7.88 -4.30
C TYR A 39 4.24 9.38 -4.17
N ALA A 40 4.97 10.24 -4.86
CA ALA A 40 4.76 11.69 -4.80
C ALA A 40 3.33 12.08 -5.25
N ARG A 41 2.84 11.46 -6.32
CA ARG A 41 1.48 11.62 -6.82
C ARG A 41 0.44 11.15 -5.80
N LEU A 42 0.61 9.96 -5.24
CA LEU A 42 -0.31 9.39 -4.27
C LEU A 42 -0.32 10.16 -2.94
N ARG A 43 0.84 10.66 -2.50
CA ARG A 43 0.94 11.53 -1.32
C ARG A 43 0.14 12.81 -1.50
N SER A 44 0.24 13.47 -2.65
CA SER A 44 -0.58 14.64 -2.97
C SER A 44 -2.06 14.29 -2.97
N TRP A 45 -2.44 13.19 -3.60
CA TRP A 45 -3.83 12.73 -3.65
C TRP A 45 -4.38 12.37 -2.26
N VAL A 46 -3.64 11.68 -1.40
CA VAL A 46 -4.05 11.34 -0.02
C VAL A 46 -4.40 12.59 0.77
N ARG A 47 -3.63 13.68 0.60
CA ARG A 47 -3.85 14.95 1.29
C ARG A 47 -5.06 15.71 0.76
N SER A 48 -5.30 15.66 -0.54
CA SER A 48 -6.36 16.44 -1.20
C SER A 48 -7.71 15.74 -1.27
N SER A 49 -7.73 14.40 -1.33
CA SER A 49 -8.94 13.61 -1.59
C SER A 49 -9.93 13.56 -0.42
N GLY A 50 -9.48 13.83 0.79
CA GLY A 50 -10.30 13.67 2.02
C GLY A 50 -10.67 12.21 2.34
N ALA A 51 -10.29 11.24 1.51
CA ALA A 51 -10.64 9.83 1.69
C ALA A 51 -10.11 9.24 3.02
N PHE A 52 -9.03 9.82 3.55
CA PHE A 52 -8.39 9.40 4.79
C PHE A 52 -8.47 10.47 5.90
N ALA A 53 -9.33 11.49 5.74
CA ALA A 53 -9.42 12.61 6.68
C ALA A 53 -9.83 12.18 8.10
N LEU A 54 -10.71 11.19 8.21
CA LEU A 54 -11.22 10.66 9.48
C LEU A 54 -10.38 9.49 10.03
N LEU A 55 -9.38 9.03 9.27
CA LEU A 55 -8.54 7.92 9.70
C LEU A 55 -7.62 8.36 10.84
N SER A 56 -7.67 7.67 11.97
CA SER A 56 -6.77 7.91 13.10
C SER A 56 -5.69 6.83 13.20
N ALA A 57 -4.56 7.18 13.80
CA ALA A 57 -3.49 6.23 14.07
C ALA A 57 -3.92 5.11 15.04
N GLN A 58 -4.84 5.42 15.97
CA GLN A 58 -5.40 4.45 16.91
C GLN A 58 -6.24 3.40 16.21
N ASP A 59 -7.13 3.80 15.28
CA ASP A 59 -7.98 2.88 14.50
C ASP A 59 -7.13 1.93 13.64
N VAL A 60 -6.07 2.47 13.04
CA VAL A 60 -5.14 1.68 12.24
C VAL A 60 -4.39 0.66 13.09
N LEU A 61 -3.95 1.02 14.28
CA LEU A 61 -3.29 0.09 15.19
C LEU A 61 -4.26 -0.96 15.73
N ALA A 62 -5.50 -0.59 16.05
CA ALA A 62 -6.55 -1.50 16.48
C ALA A 62 -6.92 -2.51 15.38
N SER A 63 -6.90 -2.10 14.13
CA SER A 63 -7.14 -2.97 12.95
C SER A 63 -5.89 -3.73 12.49
N HIS A 64 -4.85 -3.81 13.32
CA HIS A 64 -3.58 -4.48 12.98
C HIS A 64 -2.91 -3.94 11.69
N GLY A 65 -3.07 -2.66 11.41
CA GLY A 65 -2.51 -2.01 10.23
C GLY A 65 -3.39 -2.12 8.97
N ALA A 66 -4.60 -2.64 9.07
CA ALA A 66 -5.52 -2.70 7.94
C ALA A 66 -6.27 -1.37 7.79
N VAL A 67 -6.19 -0.78 6.60
CA VAL A 67 -6.91 0.45 6.22
C VAL A 67 -7.93 0.07 5.15
N SER A 68 -9.20 0.07 5.51
CA SER A 68 -10.29 -0.20 4.58
C SER A 68 -10.71 1.08 3.86
N VAL A 69 -10.83 1.03 2.54
CA VAL A 69 -11.22 2.16 1.71
C VAL A 69 -12.17 1.70 0.60
N ALA A 70 -13.20 2.47 0.32
CA ALA A 70 -14.10 2.18 -0.78
C ALA A 70 -13.34 2.29 -2.12
N PHE A 71 -13.46 1.28 -3.00
CA PHE A 71 -12.78 1.29 -4.30
C PHE A 71 -13.18 2.51 -5.13
N ALA A 72 -14.44 2.92 -5.04
CA ALA A 72 -14.92 4.13 -5.70
C ALA A 72 -14.17 5.41 -5.26
N ALA A 73 -13.68 5.48 -4.02
CA ALA A 73 -12.87 6.59 -3.57
C ALA A 73 -11.47 6.56 -4.21
N LEU A 74 -10.91 5.36 -4.45
CA LEU A 74 -9.62 5.18 -5.12
C LEU A 74 -9.63 5.53 -6.62
N GLN A 75 -10.81 5.77 -7.18
CA GLN A 75 -10.99 6.18 -8.59
C GLN A 75 -11.25 7.68 -8.75
N ARG A 76 -11.55 8.40 -7.64
CA ARG A 76 -11.98 9.81 -7.68
C ARG A 76 -10.80 10.77 -7.51
N GLY A 77 -10.88 11.85 -8.25
CA GLY A 77 -9.96 12.97 -8.15
C GLY A 77 -8.73 12.85 -9.05
N GLU A 78 -8.02 13.96 -9.16
CA GLU A 78 -6.76 14.01 -9.87
C GLU A 78 -5.68 13.29 -9.06
N GLY A 79 -4.89 12.46 -9.74
CA GLY A 79 -3.86 11.64 -9.09
C GLY A 79 -4.36 10.37 -8.39
N ALA A 80 -5.68 10.08 -8.45
CA ALA A 80 -6.23 8.84 -7.87
C ALA A 80 -5.52 7.59 -8.41
N PRO A 81 -5.28 6.57 -7.53
CA PRO A 81 -4.50 5.39 -7.89
C PRO A 81 -5.11 4.56 -9.02
N PHE A 82 -6.45 4.49 -9.08
CA PHE A 82 -7.19 3.66 -10.04
C PHE A 82 -8.20 4.47 -10.86
N ARG A 83 -7.82 5.67 -11.31
CA ARG A 83 -8.71 6.59 -12.04
C ARG A 83 -9.26 6.03 -13.35
N ARG A 84 -8.50 5.18 -14.04
CA ARG A 84 -8.93 4.54 -15.29
C ARG A 84 -9.08 3.04 -15.06
N SER A 85 -10.21 2.50 -15.49
CA SER A 85 -10.50 1.07 -15.38
C SER A 85 -9.53 0.18 -16.20
N GLU A 86 -8.89 0.76 -17.22
CA GLU A 86 -7.85 0.12 -18.03
C GLU A 86 -6.56 -0.15 -17.23
N HIS A 87 -6.41 0.50 -16.08
CA HIS A 87 -5.24 0.41 -15.19
C HIS A 87 -5.47 -0.45 -13.95
N LEU A 88 -6.38 -1.41 -14.03
CA LEU A 88 -6.39 -2.54 -13.08
C LEU A 88 -5.18 -3.46 -13.27
N GLY A 89 -4.39 -3.23 -14.31
CA GLY A 89 -3.01 -3.63 -14.51
C GLY A 89 -2.28 -2.40 -15.06
N CYS A 90 -1.76 -1.55 -14.20
CA CYS A 90 -1.30 -0.22 -14.56
C CYS A 90 0.09 -0.25 -15.18
N GLY A 91 0.18 -0.26 -16.50
CA GLY A 91 1.47 -0.11 -17.19
C GLY A 91 2.54 -1.08 -16.68
N ASP A 92 3.71 -0.57 -16.36
CA ASP A 92 4.85 -1.37 -15.88
C ASP A 92 4.78 -1.73 -14.39
N LEU A 93 3.83 -1.15 -13.61
CA LEU A 93 3.70 -1.39 -12.17
C LEU A 93 2.52 -2.31 -11.87
N ALA A 94 2.76 -3.37 -11.11
CA ALA A 94 1.72 -4.27 -10.64
C ALA A 94 0.76 -3.55 -9.67
N CYS A 95 -0.52 -3.96 -9.63
CA CYS A 95 -1.50 -3.39 -8.69
C CYS A 95 -1.04 -3.48 -7.23
N ALA A 96 -0.26 -4.50 -6.88
CA ALA A 96 0.33 -4.65 -5.55
C ALA A 96 1.27 -3.48 -5.21
N GLU A 97 2.12 -3.06 -6.13
CA GLU A 97 3.03 -1.93 -5.93
C GLU A 97 2.28 -0.61 -5.78
N ILE A 98 1.19 -0.43 -6.52
CA ILE A 98 0.32 0.75 -6.38
C ILE A 98 -0.31 0.78 -4.99
N LEU A 99 -0.79 -0.36 -4.48
CA LEU A 99 -1.36 -0.46 -3.14
C LEU A 99 -0.31 -0.28 -2.04
N ASP A 100 0.91 -0.77 -2.24
CA ASP A 100 2.03 -0.57 -1.31
C ASP A 100 2.48 0.91 -1.31
N ALA A 101 2.60 1.56 -2.46
CA ALA A 101 2.89 2.98 -2.56
C ALA A 101 1.77 3.84 -1.92
N LEU A 102 0.52 3.45 -2.09
CA LEU A 102 -0.61 4.11 -1.43
C LEU A 102 -0.55 3.91 0.09
N ALA A 103 -0.25 2.70 0.55
CA ALA A 103 -0.11 2.40 1.97
C ALA A 103 1.02 3.23 2.60
N LEU A 104 2.15 3.38 1.90
CA LEU A 104 3.25 4.25 2.30
C LEU A 104 2.81 5.72 2.39
N ALA A 105 2.08 6.22 1.39
CA ALA A 105 1.59 7.61 1.37
C ALA A 105 0.59 7.89 2.52
N VAL A 106 -0.30 6.95 2.82
CA VAL A 106 -1.23 7.03 3.97
C VAL A 106 -0.47 6.97 5.28
N HIS A 107 0.53 6.10 5.38
CA HIS A 107 1.37 5.96 6.58
C HIS A 107 2.12 7.26 6.89
N ASP A 108 2.76 7.85 5.89
CA ASP A 108 3.46 9.14 6.02
C ASP A 108 2.48 10.27 6.45
N HIS A 109 1.30 10.31 5.83
CA HIS A 109 0.25 11.25 6.20
C HIS A 109 -0.20 11.12 7.66
N LEU A 110 -0.38 9.89 8.14
CA LEU A 110 -0.74 9.64 9.55
C LEU A 110 0.40 10.03 10.50
N LEU A 111 1.65 9.76 10.14
CA LEU A 111 2.81 10.16 10.95
C LEU A 111 2.96 11.68 11.04
N GLU A 112 2.62 12.42 9.99
CA GLU A 112 2.60 13.89 10.01
C GLU A 112 1.54 14.45 10.96
N ARG A 113 0.40 13.76 11.08
CA ARG A 113 -0.72 14.16 11.95
C ARG A 113 -0.55 13.70 13.41
N CYS A 114 0.34 12.75 13.67
CA CYS A 114 0.65 12.34 15.04
C CYS A 114 1.44 13.44 15.75
N PRO A 115 1.03 13.86 16.97
CA PRO A 115 1.75 14.87 17.72
C PRO A 115 3.20 14.44 17.99
N PRO A 116 4.15 15.40 18.01
CA PRO A 116 5.53 15.12 18.39
C PRO A 116 5.63 14.77 19.88
N PRO A 117 6.72 14.09 20.31
CA PRO A 117 6.97 13.86 21.74
C PRO A 117 6.92 15.18 22.53
N PRO A 118 6.36 15.23 23.78
CA PRO A 118 6.61 14.25 24.83
C PRO A 118 5.39 13.41 25.26
N GLU A 119 4.39 13.23 24.42
CA GLU A 119 3.33 12.27 24.74
C GLU A 119 3.91 10.83 24.84
N PRO A 120 3.36 9.99 25.77
CA PRO A 120 4.04 8.77 26.16
C PRO A 120 4.25 7.87 24.94
N GLU A 121 5.49 7.60 24.77
CA GLU A 121 6.03 6.42 24.13
C GLU A 121 5.12 5.68 23.22
N ASN A 122 4.44 5.93 22.33
CA ASN A 122 3.92 4.76 21.72
C ASN A 122 3.09 4.91 20.46
N LEU A 123 2.23 5.89 20.35
CA LEU A 123 1.35 5.88 19.19
C LEU A 123 2.17 6.04 17.89
N ARG A 124 3.05 7.03 17.86
CA ARG A 124 3.88 7.32 16.70
C ARG A 124 4.93 6.22 16.45
N SER A 125 5.57 5.72 17.52
CA SER A 125 6.56 4.64 17.42
C SER A 125 5.92 3.32 17.01
N ARG A 126 4.77 2.99 17.59
CA ARG A 126 4.00 1.81 17.20
C ARG A 126 3.48 1.91 15.77
N LEU A 127 3.00 3.08 15.35
CA LEU A 127 2.58 3.30 13.98
C LEU A 127 3.78 3.15 13.03
N ARG A 128 4.93 3.77 13.35
CA ARG A 128 6.16 3.68 12.52
C ARG A 128 6.67 2.25 12.36
N ALA A 129 6.51 1.40 13.37
CA ALA A 129 6.90 0.00 13.32
C ALA A 129 5.89 -0.92 12.59
N LYS A 130 4.70 -0.40 12.26
CA LYS A 130 3.60 -1.20 11.73
C LYS A 130 3.41 -0.96 10.24
N ARG A 131 3.66 -1.97 9.40
CA ARG A 131 3.30 -1.91 7.98
C ARG A 131 1.79 -1.82 7.82
N LEU A 132 1.32 -0.82 7.08
CA LEU A 132 -0.09 -0.66 6.74
C LEU A 132 -0.43 -1.51 5.50
N ARG A 133 -1.69 -1.89 5.40
CA ARG A 133 -2.23 -2.63 4.25
C ARG A 133 -3.54 -1.99 3.82
N ILE A 134 -3.60 -1.56 2.57
CA ILE A 134 -4.84 -1.04 2.00
C ILE A 134 -5.75 -2.20 1.62
N ARG A 135 -7.00 -2.14 2.07
CA ARG A 135 -8.08 -3.07 1.71
C ARG A 135 -9.14 -2.33 0.92
N ALA A 136 -9.11 -2.48 -0.40
CA ALA A 136 -10.13 -1.93 -1.27
C ALA A 136 -11.43 -2.72 -1.12
N GLN A 137 -12.53 -2.01 -0.88
CA GLN A 137 -13.87 -2.59 -0.72
C GLN A 137 -14.80 -2.12 -1.84
N GLY A 138 -15.74 -2.99 -2.22
CA GLY A 138 -16.76 -2.63 -3.20
C GLY A 138 -16.25 -2.60 -4.65
N LEU A 139 -15.23 -3.38 -4.97
CA LEU A 139 -14.84 -3.59 -6.37
C LEU A 139 -15.93 -4.37 -7.09
N ALA A 140 -16.42 -3.84 -8.20
CA ALA A 140 -17.47 -4.45 -9.02
C ALA A 140 -17.15 -4.26 -10.51
N PRO A 141 -17.63 -5.13 -11.40
CA PRO A 141 -18.39 -6.36 -11.16
C PRO A 141 -17.50 -7.52 -10.68
N PRO A 142 -18.06 -8.55 -10.02
CA PRO A 142 -17.29 -9.73 -9.65
C PRO A 142 -16.85 -10.51 -10.88
N THR A 143 -15.58 -10.90 -10.86
CA THR A 143 -14.97 -11.73 -11.92
C THR A 143 -15.32 -13.19 -11.69
N SER A 144 -15.77 -13.89 -12.73
CA SER A 144 -16.04 -15.33 -12.64
C SER A 144 -14.74 -16.09 -12.33
N ILE A 145 -14.78 -17.07 -11.43
CA ILE A 145 -13.63 -17.92 -11.10
C ILE A 145 -13.07 -18.61 -12.36
N ARG A 146 -13.94 -18.97 -13.32
CA ARG A 146 -13.53 -19.58 -14.59
C ARG A 146 -12.72 -18.65 -15.50
N SER A 147 -12.89 -17.32 -15.34
CA SER A 147 -12.15 -16.32 -16.13
C SER A 147 -10.84 -15.88 -15.46
N LEU A 148 -10.49 -16.42 -14.29
CA LEU A 148 -9.21 -16.21 -13.64
C LEU A 148 -8.13 -17.05 -14.34
N LYS A 149 -7.47 -16.46 -15.32
CA LYS A 149 -6.39 -17.06 -16.09
C LYS A 149 -5.12 -16.22 -15.95
N ALA A 150 -4.06 -16.61 -16.63
CA ALA A 150 -2.76 -15.94 -16.60
C ALA A 150 -2.83 -14.43 -16.98
N ASP A 151 -3.79 -14.05 -17.80
CA ASP A 151 -4.05 -12.63 -18.17
C ASP A 151 -4.50 -11.75 -17.00
N LYS A 152 -4.90 -12.36 -15.88
CA LYS A 152 -5.30 -11.66 -14.66
C LYS A 152 -4.19 -11.56 -13.60
N ILE A 153 -3.00 -12.11 -13.89
CA ILE A 153 -1.86 -12.00 -12.97
C ILE A 153 -1.46 -10.52 -12.86
N GLY A 154 -1.30 -10.05 -11.61
CA GLY A 154 -0.98 -8.65 -11.32
C GLY A 154 -2.18 -7.69 -11.34
N ALA A 155 -3.35 -8.14 -11.77
CA ALA A 155 -4.57 -7.33 -11.77
C ALA A 155 -5.34 -7.42 -10.45
N LEU A 156 -6.02 -6.34 -10.08
CA LEU A 156 -6.97 -6.34 -8.97
C LEU A 156 -8.31 -6.93 -9.44
N VAL A 157 -8.72 -8.02 -8.83
CA VAL A 157 -9.97 -8.71 -9.20
C VAL A 157 -10.89 -8.87 -7.98
N CYS A 158 -12.19 -8.84 -8.22
CA CYS A 158 -13.20 -9.17 -7.23
C CYS A 158 -13.74 -10.57 -7.52
N VAL A 159 -13.71 -11.45 -6.53
CA VAL A 159 -14.23 -12.82 -6.67
C VAL A 159 -15.31 -13.07 -5.62
N ARG A 160 -16.37 -13.73 -6.01
CA ARG A 160 -17.43 -14.21 -5.11
C ARG A 160 -17.54 -15.73 -5.23
N GLY A 161 -17.58 -16.41 -4.09
CA GLY A 161 -17.73 -17.86 -4.05
C GLY A 161 -18.07 -18.35 -2.65
N SER A 162 -18.48 -19.62 -2.56
CA SER A 162 -18.65 -20.32 -1.29
C SER A 162 -17.38 -21.10 -0.96
N VAL A 163 -16.94 -21.02 0.30
CA VAL A 163 -15.79 -21.79 0.77
C VAL A 163 -16.25 -23.25 0.94
N ILE A 164 -15.71 -24.15 0.13
CA ILE A 164 -15.99 -25.58 0.18
C ILE A 164 -15.01 -26.31 1.09
N ARG A 165 -13.73 -25.90 1.04
CA ARG A 165 -12.66 -26.54 1.79
C ARG A 165 -11.54 -25.55 2.12
N VAL A 166 -10.97 -25.64 3.29
CA VAL A 166 -9.79 -24.87 3.72
C VAL A 166 -8.67 -25.85 4.00
N SER A 167 -7.48 -25.60 3.45
CA SER A 167 -6.28 -26.36 3.79
C SER A 167 -5.75 -25.96 5.17
N PRO A 168 -5.05 -26.84 5.89
CA PRO A 168 -4.37 -26.46 7.12
C PRO A 168 -3.32 -25.39 6.87
N LEU A 169 -3.07 -24.56 7.89
CA LEU A 169 -2.03 -23.52 7.83
C LEU A 169 -0.66 -24.19 7.62
N ARG A 170 0.09 -23.72 6.64
CA ARG A 170 1.47 -24.10 6.40
C ARG A 170 2.36 -22.87 6.57
N PRO A 171 3.42 -22.92 7.37
CA PRO A 171 4.37 -21.83 7.45
C PRO A 171 5.06 -21.66 6.10
N LEU A 172 5.13 -20.40 5.62
CA LEU A 172 5.88 -20.03 4.42
C LEU A 172 7.19 -19.39 4.88
N VAL A 173 8.31 -20.04 4.61
CA VAL A 173 9.63 -19.44 4.81
C VAL A 173 9.91 -18.57 3.58
N THR A 174 9.97 -17.26 3.78
CA THR A 174 10.15 -16.28 2.70
C THR A 174 11.59 -15.80 2.52
N ALA A 175 12.45 -16.01 3.53
CA ALA A 175 13.89 -15.77 3.45
C ALA A 175 14.60 -16.55 4.56
N MET A 176 15.81 -17.01 4.26
CA MET A 176 16.84 -17.40 5.22
C MET A 176 17.97 -16.40 5.13
#